data_f2c0b7c81340cd0acf1d46fe4b772723
#
_entry.id   f2c0b7c81340cd0acf1d46fe4b772723
#
_cell.length_a   1.000
_cell.length_b   1.000
_cell.length_c   1.000
_cell.angle_alpha   90.00
_cell.angle_beta   90.00
_cell.angle_gamma   90.00
#
_symmetry.space_group_name_H-M   'P 1'
#
loop_
_entity.id
_entity.type
_entity.pdbx_description
1 polymer ?
#
loop_
_entity_poly.entity_id
_entity_poly.type
_entity_poly.pdbx_seq_one_letter_code
_entity_poly.pdbx_strand_id
1 'polypeptide(L)'
;MSEIRVNNVIADNGLDAVNFSKGINISSGVCTATTFSGSGASLTSLPAANLTGTLPAISGANLTGITQGGGYAQQWHLTSNANLTANTDNVLPTDAGTWEKQSQATNHAGSLGSDMSYSSGVFTFPVTGIWKIEFYGYWGIGAGDSDHNLVSRIQTTTNGGSSFATTSQSSNSIKSDSTYTYQGFYVTFIFDVTSTSDRKCRFVLNPSGANCYYKASNNPPQTGATFVRLGAT
;
A
#
# COMPACT_ATOMS: atom_id res chain seq x y z
N MET A 1 45.22 -3.04 -47.87
CA MET A 1 43.86 -3.47 -47.39
C MET A 1 43.15 -4.06 -48.62
N SER A 2 42.52 -5.21 -48.45
CA SER A 2 41.69 -5.79 -49.51
C SER A 2 40.25 -5.41 -49.24
N GLU A 3 39.56 -4.90 -50.25
CA GLU A 3 38.16 -4.51 -50.21
C GLU A 3 37.37 -5.25 -51.29
N ILE A 4 36.20 -5.78 -50.95
CA ILE A 4 35.26 -6.38 -51.90
C ILE A 4 34.01 -5.47 -51.92
N ARG A 5 33.68 -4.91 -53.04
CA ARG A 5 32.47 -4.10 -53.26
C ARG A 5 31.47 -4.88 -54.07
N VAL A 6 30.38 -5.28 -53.47
CA VAL A 6 29.32 -6.07 -54.12
C VAL A 6 27.95 -5.54 -53.71
N ASN A 7 26.96 -5.66 -54.57
CA ASN A 7 25.57 -5.30 -54.28
C ASN A 7 24.85 -6.40 -53.51
N ASN A 8 25.30 -7.65 -53.65
CA ASN A 8 24.68 -8.79 -53.01
C ASN A 8 25.72 -9.90 -52.72
N VAL A 9 25.59 -10.58 -51.64
CA VAL A 9 26.38 -11.78 -51.28
C VAL A 9 25.39 -12.92 -51.08
N ILE A 10 25.49 -13.93 -51.94
CA ILE A 10 24.66 -15.15 -51.91
C ILE A 10 25.57 -16.39 -51.86
N ALA A 11 25.10 -17.51 -51.34
CA ALA A 11 25.80 -18.79 -51.50
C ALA A 11 25.83 -19.19 -52.99
N ASP A 12 26.86 -19.89 -53.42
CA ASP A 12 27.08 -20.23 -54.83
C ASP A 12 25.96 -21.08 -55.42
N ASN A 13 25.31 -21.92 -54.60
CA ASN A 13 24.14 -22.70 -55.03
C ASN A 13 22.80 -21.95 -54.85
N GLY A 14 22.83 -20.75 -54.27
CA GLY A 14 21.63 -19.93 -54.04
C GLY A 14 20.66 -20.48 -52.97
N LEU A 15 20.97 -21.61 -52.35
CA LEU A 15 20.09 -22.32 -51.42
C LEU A 15 20.59 -22.32 -49.99
N ASP A 16 21.91 -22.33 -49.78
CA ASP A 16 22.53 -22.40 -48.47
C ASP A 16 22.84 -21.00 -47.88
N ALA A 17 23.10 -20.98 -46.58
CA ALA A 17 23.51 -19.76 -45.91
C ALA A 17 24.97 -19.37 -46.24
N VAL A 18 25.24 -18.08 -46.39
CA VAL A 18 26.62 -17.58 -46.47
C VAL A 18 27.25 -17.69 -45.08
N ASN A 19 28.35 -18.41 -44.97
CA ASN A 19 29.04 -18.64 -43.71
C ASN A 19 30.25 -17.69 -43.54
N PHE A 20 30.22 -16.92 -42.43
CA PHE A 20 31.28 -16.03 -42.01
C PHE A 20 31.98 -16.59 -40.79
N SER A 21 33.06 -17.39 -40.98
CA SER A 21 33.78 -18.13 -39.89
C SER A 21 34.42 -17.21 -38.83
N LYS A 22 34.62 -15.94 -39.11
CA LYS A 22 35.19 -14.91 -38.20
C LYS A 22 34.20 -13.88 -37.72
N GLY A 23 32.92 -14.08 -38.05
CA GLY A 23 31.84 -13.09 -37.74
C GLY A 23 31.70 -11.95 -38.74
N ILE A 24 30.74 -11.10 -38.50
CA ILE A 24 30.45 -9.91 -39.31
C ILE A 24 30.53 -8.70 -38.39
N ASN A 25 31.29 -7.67 -38.83
CA ASN A 25 31.30 -6.36 -38.20
C ASN A 25 30.57 -5.37 -39.06
N ILE A 26 29.44 -4.86 -38.56
CA ILE A 26 28.66 -3.79 -39.20
C ILE A 26 28.93 -2.51 -38.44
N SER A 27 29.87 -1.70 -38.92
CA SER A 27 30.29 -0.46 -38.25
C SER A 27 29.24 0.66 -38.37
N SER A 28 28.36 0.59 -39.39
CA SER A 28 27.26 1.52 -39.55
C SER A 28 26.19 0.85 -40.45
N GLY A 29 24.92 1.06 -40.10
CA GLY A 29 23.81 0.47 -40.87
C GLY A 29 22.94 -0.46 -39.99
N VAL A 30 22.06 -1.21 -40.63
CA VAL A 30 21.08 -2.10 -40.01
C VAL A 30 21.35 -3.55 -40.42
N CYS A 31 21.32 -4.46 -39.48
CA CYS A 31 21.21 -5.89 -39.71
C CYS A 31 19.77 -6.33 -39.53
N THR A 32 19.14 -6.79 -40.61
CA THR A 32 17.77 -7.32 -40.57
C THR A 32 17.80 -8.83 -40.77
N ALA A 33 17.21 -9.57 -39.87
CA ALA A 33 17.02 -11.01 -39.99
C ALA A 33 15.66 -11.39 -39.39
N THR A 34 15.07 -12.46 -39.89
CA THR A 34 13.82 -13.03 -39.31
C THR A 34 14.06 -13.59 -37.91
N THR A 35 15.27 -14.11 -37.66
CA THR A 35 15.65 -14.70 -36.38
C THR A 35 17.12 -14.45 -36.08
N PHE A 36 17.43 -14.04 -34.86
CA PHE A 36 18.80 -14.04 -34.33
C PHE A 36 18.91 -15.17 -33.31
N SER A 37 19.83 -16.10 -33.52
CA SER A 37 20.10 -17.19 -32.61
C SER A 37 21.50 -17.01 -32.00
N GLY A 38 21.56 -17.01 -30.65
CA GLY A 38 22.81 -16.84 -29.91
C GLY A 38 22.60 -16.14 -28.58
N SER A 39 23.70 -15.80 -27.90
CA SER A 39 23.66 -15.05 -26.65
C SER A 39 23.36 -13.56 -26.92
N GLY A 40 22.34 -13.03 -26.26
CA GLY A 40 22.02 -11.60 -26.24
C GLY A 40 22.82 -10.78 -25.21
N ALA A 41 23.83 -11.38 -24.53
CA ALA A 41 24.51 -10.76 -23.39
C ALA A 41 25.18 -9.42 -23.69
N SER A 42 25.54 -9.16 -24.95
CA SER A 42 26.16 -7.89 -25.38
C SER A 42 25.22 -6.95 -26.11
N LEU A 43 23.92 -7.27 -26.18
CA LEU A 43 22.93 -6.36 -26.76
C LEU A 43 22.61 -5.23 -25.76
N THR A 44 22.78 -3.99 -26.22
CA THR A 44 22.49 -2.79 -25.43
C THR A 44 21.36 -1.99 -26.05
N SER A 45 20.71 -1.13 -25.28
CA SER A 45 19.66 -0.21 -25.74
C SER A 45 18.47 -0.91 -26.41
N LEU A 46 18.05 -2.07 -25.87
CA LEU A 46 16.84 -2.75 -26.31
C LEU A 46 15.60 -2.01 -25.74
N PRO A 47 14.73 -1.40 -26.58
CA PRO A 47 13.50 -0.79 -26.08
C PRO A 47 12.60 -1.86 -25.46
N ALA A 48 12.17 -1.63 -24.19
CA ALA A 48 11.33 -2.58 -23.47
C ALA A 48 10.01 -2.89 -24.19
N ALA A 49 9.47 -1.91 -24.94
CA ALA A 49 8.25 -2.06 -25.74
C ALA A 49 8.37 -3.12 -26.87
N ASN A 50 9.59 -3.45 -27.27
CA ASN A 50 9.86 -4.42 -28.33
C ASN A 50 10.18 -5.82 -27.79
N LEU A 51 10.24 -5.98 -26.47
CA LEU A 51 10.45 -7.26 -25.81
C LEU A 51 9.09 -7.91 -25.55
N THR A 52 8.73 -8.89 -26.37
CA THR A 52 7.47 -9.64 -26.26
C THR A 52 7.75 -11.08 -25.81
N GLY A 53 6.78 -11.66 -25.08
CA GLY A 53 6.86 -13.03 -24.57
C GLY A 53 7.21 -13.09 -23.10
N THR A 54 7.20 -14.30 -22.53
CA THR A 54 7.54 -14.54 -21.14
C THR A 54 9.06 -14.50 -20.94
N LEU A 55 9.54 -13.58 -20.13
CA LEU A 55 10.95 -13.60 -19.73
C LEU A 55 11.23 -14.86 -18.90
N PRO A 56 12.36 -15.55 -19.12
CA PRO A 56 12.79 -16.62 -18.23
C PRO A 56 12.85 -16.10 -16.77
N ALA A 57 12.79 -17.01 -15.79
CA ALA A 57 12.96 -16.65 -14.38
C ALA A 57 14.35 -16.02 -14.16
N ILE A 58 14.40 -14.69 -14.21
CA ILE A 58 15.60 -13.89 -13.97
C ILE A 58 15.49 -13.19 -12.61
N SER A 59 16.64 -13.00 -11.97
CA SER A 59 16.67 -12.18 -10.75
C SER A 59 16.19 -10.75 -11.07
N GLY A 60 15.15 -10.29 -10.38
CA GLY A 60 14.65 -8.93 -10.49
C GLY A 60 15.53 -7.88 -9.80
N ALA A 61 16.67 -8.24 -9.23
CA ALA A 61 17.52 -7.37 -8.43
C ALA A 61 17.99 -6.09 -9.16
N ASN A 62 18.15 -6.16 -10.49
CA ASN A 62 18.59 -5.05 -11.31
C ASN A 62 17.46 -4.42 -12.16
N LEU A 63 16.23 -4.85 -11.96
CA LEU A 63 15.09 -4.26 -12.64
C LEU A 63 14.67 -2.98 -11.90
N THR A 64 14.87 -1.82 -12.52
CA THR A 64 14.43 -0.52 -12.00
C THR A 64 13.10 -0.11 -12.64
N GLY A 65 12.29 0.66 -11.92
CA GLY A 65 10.98 1.12 -12.43
C GLY A 65 9.86 0.08 -12.34
N ILE A 66 10.10 -1.09 -11.73
CA ILE A 66 9.03 -2.03 -11.42
C ILE A 66 8.32 -1.50 -10.17
N THR A 67 7.11 -1.01 -10.36
CA THR A 67 6.22 -0.74 -9.24
C THR A 67 5.74 -2.09 -8.70
N GLN A 68 6.43 -2.63 -7.70
CA GLN A 68 5.90 -3.79 -6.99
C GLN A 68 4.55 -3.39 -6.39
N GLY A 69 3.48 -4.08 -6.79
CA GLY A 69 2.24 -4.02 -6.05
C GLY A 69 2.52 -4.41 -4.60
N GLY A 70 2.10 -3.60 -3.63
CA GLY A 70 2.27 -3.92 -2.21
C GLY A 70 3.50 -3.36 -1.50
N GLY A 71 4.25 -2.43 -2.10
CA GLY A 71 5.44 -1.83 -1.47
C GLY A 71 5.18 -0.83 -0.34
N TYR A 72 4.01 -0.85 0.33
CA TYR A 72 3.68 0.03 1.45
C TYR A 72 2.89 -0.73 2.50
N ALA A 73 3.38 -0.71 3.73
CA ALA A 73 2.68 -1.26 4.88
C ALA A 73 3.09 -0.51 6.14
N GLN A 74 2.12 -0.10 6.94
CA GLN A 74 2.36 0.62 8.19
C GLN A 74 1.30 0.32 9.22
N GLN A 75 1.71 0.36 10.48
CA GLN A 75 0.82 0.29 11.63
C GLN A 75 0.93 1.57 12.45
N TRP A 76 -0.20 2.05 12.89
CA TRP A 76 -0.34 3.22 13.74
C TRP A 76 -1.15 2.85 14.99
N HIS A 77 -0.88 3.50 16.10
CA HIS A 77 -1.60 3.29 17.34
C HIS A 77 -1.90 4.61 18.04
N LEU A 78 -2.91 4.59 18.89
CA LEU A 78 -3.22 5.69 19.80
C LEU A 78 -2.36 5.59 21.06
N THR A 79 -1.83 6.72 21.50
CA THR A 79 -0.87 6.78 22.62
C THR A 79 -1.52 6.84 24.00
N SER A 80 -2.75 7.35 24.09
CA SER A 80 -3.45 7.57 25.36
C SER A 80 -4.92 7.20 25.30
N ASN A 81 -5.45 6.66 26.38
CA ASN A 81 -6.89 6.46 26.54
C ASN A 81 -7.60 7.81 26.51
N ALA A 82 -8.81 7.86 25.97
CA ALA A 82 -9.63 9.05 26.08
C ALA A 82 -11.12 8.70 26.12
N ASN A 83 -11.89 9.59 26.74
CA ASN A 83 -13.33 9.47 26.84
C ASN A 83 -14.00 9.80 25.49
N LEU A 84 -15.15 9.22 25.28
CA LEU A 84 -15.97 9.41 24.10
C LEU A 84 -17.24 10.18 24.49
N THR A 85 -17.61 11.15 23.67
CA THR A 85 -18.89 11.86 23.81
C THR A 85 -20.01 10.96 23.31
N ALA A 86 -21.04 10.79 24.12
CA ALA A 86 -22.20 9.94 23.81
C ALA A 86 -22.98 10.46 22.59
N ASN A 87 -23.50 9.52 21.80
CA ASN A 87 -24.35 9.80 20.62
C ASN A 87 -23.74 10.76 19.62
N THR A 88 -22.41 10.80 19.54
CA THR A 88 -21.64 11.71 18.71
C THR A 88 -20.55 10.96 17.97
N ASP A 89 -20.27 11.35 16.75
CA ASP A 89 -19.13 10.87 15.99
C ASP A 89 -17.83 11.47 16.55
N ASN A 90 -17.12 10.71 17.36
CA ASN A 90 -15.83 11.10 17.91
C ASN A 90 -14.72 10.76 16.90
N VAL A 91 -14.19 11.77 16.23
CA VAL A 91 -13.00 11.60 15.36
C VAL A 91 -11.78 11.40 16.25
N LEU A 92 -11.03 10.32 16.02
CA LEU A 92 -9.89 9.98 16.86
C LEU A 92 -8.57 10.69 16.46
N PRO A 93 -7.76 11.09 17.42
CA PRO A 93 -7.99 11.06 18.88
C PRO A 93 -8.94 12.18 19.33
N THR A 94 -9.64 11.96 20.42
CA THR A 94 -10.60 12.96 20.95
C THR A 94 -9.98 14.03 21.83
N ASP A 95 -8.94 13.67 22.59
CA ASP A 95 -8.34 14.52 23.63
C ASP A 95 -6.79 14.54 23.55
N ALA A 96 -6.15 14.22 24.66
CA ALA A 96 -4.70 14.31 24.84
C ALA A 96 -3.88 13.26 24.07
N GLY A 97 -4.52 12.29 23.42
CA GLY A 97 -3.83 11.26 22.63
C GLY A 97 -3.38 11.76 21.27
N THR A 98 -2.44 11.05 20.69
CA THR A 98 -2.07 11.22 19.27
C THR A 98 -1.97 9.88 18.59
N TRP A 99 -2.03 9.89 17.25
CA TRP A 99 -1.64 8.74 16.46
C TRP A 99 -0.13 8.74 16.29
N GLU A 100 0.49 7.63 16.66
CA GLU A 100 1.91 7.40 16.42
C GLU A 100 2.12 6.18 15.54
N LYS A 101 3.08 6.28 14.63
CA LYS A 101 3.52 5.13 13.84
C LYS A 101 4.27 4.16 14.75
N GLN A 102 3.92 2.89 14.69
CA GLN A 102 4.66 1.87 15.40
C GLN A 102 6.08 1.75 14.86
N SER A 103 7.05 1.63 15.74
CA SER A 103 8.45 1.56 15.41
C SER A 103 9.07 0.22 15.81
N GLN A 104 10.13 -0.16 15.12
CA GLN A 104 10.91 -1.35 15.46
C GLN A 104 11.54 -1.27 16.87
N ALA A 105 11.89 -0.07 17.32
CA ALA A 105 12.53 0.15 18.60
C ALA A 105 11.62 -0.18 19.79
N THR A 106 10.31 0.05 19.65
CA THR A 106 9.35 -0.15 20.76
C THR A 106 8.57 -1.45 20.68
N ASN A 107 8.17 -1.86 19.47
CA ASN A 107 7.24 -2.98 19.27
C ASN A 107 7.69 -3.99 18.22
N HIS A 108 8.92 -3.91 17.75
CA HIS A 108 9.44 -4.71 16.62
C HIS A 108 8.59 -4.58 15.34
N ALA A 109 7.79 -3.52 15.23
CA ALA A 109 6.95 -3.29 14.08
C ALA A 109 7.78 -2.83 12.88
N GLY A 110 7.54 -3.47 11.75
CA GLY A 110 8.12 -3.04 10.47
C GLY A 110 7.25 -2.01 9.76
N SER A 111 7.88 -1.21 8.91
CA SER A 111 7.18 -0.39 7.92
C SER A 111 7.82 -0.58 6.56
N LEU A 112 7.03 -0.45 5.52
CA LEU A 112 7.47 -0.57 4.13
C LEU A 112 6.99 0.65 3.34
N GLY A 113 7.88 1.22 2.52
CA GLY A 113 7.59 2.39 1.69
C GLY A 113 7.60 3.72 2.44
N SER A 114 7.13 4.78 1.79
CA SER A 114 7.02 6.11 2.39
C SER A 114 5.87 6.17 3.39
N ASP A 115 6.02 7.01 4.41
CA ASP A 115 5.08 7.09 5.50
C ASP A 115 3.74 7.74 5.10
N MET A 116 2.65 7.23 5.68
CA MET A 116 1.41 7.98 5.80
C MET A 116 1.68 9.28 6.54
N SER A 117 1.01 10.35 6.19
CA SER A 117 0.99 11.55 7.01
C SER A 117 -0.32 11.65 7.79
N TYR A 118 -0.22 12.17 9.01
CA TYR A 118 -1.35 12.36 9.90
C TYR A 118 -1.42 13.82 10.38
N SER A 119 -2.60 14.41 10.29
CA SER A 119 -2.86 15.76 10.80
C SER A 119 -4.34 15.92 11.16
N SER A 120 -4.61 16.44 12.35
CA SER A 120 -5.98 16.81 12.78
C SER A 120 -7.03 15.72 12.59
N GLY A 121 -6.72 14.50 12.96
CA GLY A 121 -7.63 13.36 12.84
C GLY A 121 -7.66 12.68 11.45
N VAL A 122 -6.88 13.17 10.49
CA VAL A 122 -6.95 12.72 9.09
C VAL A 122 -5.63 12.13 8.64
N PHE A 123 -5.71 10.96 8.01
CA PHE A 123 -4.59 10.28 7.35
C PHE A 123 -4.59 10.57 5.85
N THR A 124 -3.40 10.90 5.33
CA THR A 124 -3.14 11.11 3.91
C THR A 124 -2.19 10.05 3.38
N PHE A 125 -2.54 9.47 2.25
CA PHE A 125 -1.78 8.39 1.62
C PHE A 125 -0.56 8.94 0.88
N PRO A 126 0.62 8.28 0.96
CA PRO A 126 1.85 8.76 0.31
C PRO A 126 1.83 8.59 -1.22
N VAL A 127 1.08 7.62 -1.72
CA VAL A 127 0.97 7.31 -3.16
C VAL A 127 -0.44 6.83 -3.50
N THR A 128 -0.81 6.91 -4.77
CA THR A 128 -2.05 6.33 -5.32
C THR A 128 -1.99 4.81 -5.30
N GLY A 129 -3.15 4.16 -5.34
CA GLY A 129 -3.27 2.70 -5.41
C GLY A 129 -4.46 2.16 -4.63
N ILE A 130 -4.62 0.86 -4.68
CA ILE A 130 -5.62 0.14 -3.89
C ILE A 130 -5.04 -0.15 -2.51
N TRP A 131 -5.68 0.38 -1.48
CA TRP A 131 -5.24 0.27 -0.09
C TRP A 131 -6.22 -0.53 0.75
N LYS A 132 -5.71 -1.47 1.54
CA LYS A 132 -6.43 -2.07 2.65
C LYS A 132 -6.20 -1.21 3.90
N ILE A 133 -7.30 -0.81 4.52
CA ILE A 133 -7.33 -0.06 5.78
C ILE A 133 -7.98 -0.96 6.82
N GLU A 134 -7.35 -1.11 7.96
CA GLU A 134 -7.89 -1.81 9.12
C GLU A 134 -7.90 -0.86 10.31
N PHE A 135 -8.99 -0.85 11.04
CA PHE A 135 -9.17 -0.11 12.27
C PHE A 135 -9.66 -1.06 13.35
N TYR A 136 -8.93 -1.14 14.43
CA TYR A 136 -9.18 -2.10 15.49
C TYR A 136 -8.87 -1.50 16.85
N GLY A 137 -9.43 -2.09 17.89
CA GLY A 137 -9.12 -1.69 19.25
C GLY A 137 -10.03 -2.27 20.30
N TYR A 138 -9.92 -1.66 21.48
CA TYR A 138 -10.78 -1.91 22.62
C TYR A 138 -11.45 -0.63 23.06
N TRP A 139 -12.70 -0.77 23.44
CA TRP A 139 -13.46 0.25 24.14
C TRP A 139 -14.02 -0.33 25.42
N GLY A 140 -14.38 0.52 26.36
CA GLY A 140 -14.90 0.09 27.65
C GLY A 140 -15.88 1.08 28.22
N ILE A 141 -16.56 0.62 29.25
CA ILE A 141 -17.45 1.39 30.11
C ILE A 141 -16.99 1.30 31.57
N GLY A 142 -17.36 2.31 32.37
CA GLY A 142 -17.08 2.34 33.80
C GLY A 142 -17.79 1.22 34.58
N ALA A 143 -17.28 0.90 35.75
CA ALA A 143 -17.91 -0.06 36.64
C ALA A 143 -19.31 0.42 37.07
N GLY A 144 -20.31 -0.46 36.95
CA GLY A 144 -21.70 -0.16 37.33
C GLY A 144 -22.43 0.77 36.36
N ASP A 145 -21.87 1.05 35.18
CA ASP A 145 -22.54 1.82 34.13
C ASP A 145 -23.61 0.97 33.43
N SER A 146 -24.48 1.59 32.62
CA SER A 146 -25.51 0.89 31.84
C SER A 146 -24.94 0.18 30.62
N ASP A 147 -25.71 -0.72 30.04
CA ASP A 147 -25.39 -1.36 28.77
C ASP A 147 -25.27 -0.34 27.65
N HIS A 148 -24.24 -0.44 26.84
CA HIS A 148 -23.97 0.48 25.74
C HIS A 148 -23.63 -0.23 24.43
N ASN A 149 -23.82 0.49 23.34
CA ASN A 149 -23.36 0.10 22.01
C ASN A 149 -22.26 1.04 21.56
N LEU A 150 -21.32 0.53 20.77
CA LEU A 150 -20.36 1.32 20.04
C LEU A 150 -20.49 1.05 18.54
N VAL A 151 -20.53 2.11 17.75
CA VAL A 151 -20.30 2.03 16.31
C VAL A 151 -18.91 2.53 16.01
N SER A 152 -18.07 1.66 15.48
CA SER A 152 -16.73 2.00 14.99
C SER A 152 -16.76 2.15 13.47
N ARG A 153 -16.13 3.21 12.93
CA ARG A 153 -16.23 3.57 11.51
C ARG A 153 -14.88 3.91 10.90
N ILE A 154 -14.72 3.50 9.64
CA ILE A 154 -13.78 4.10 8.73
C ILE A 154 -14.56 5.10 7.88
N GLN A 155 -14.14 6.36 7.88
CA GLN A 155 -14.69 7.40 7.04
C GLN A 155 -13.63 7.82 6.01
N THR A 156 -14.05 8.02 4.77
CA THR A 156 -13.17 8.47 3.69
C THR A 156 -13.70 9.75 3.04
N THR A 157 -12.81 10.45 2.38
CA THR A 157 -13.13 11.64 1.58
C THR A 157 -12.62 11.50 0.16
N THR A 158 -13.25 12.22 -0.76
CA THR A 158 -12.86 12.33 -2.17
C THR A 158 -12.67 13.77 -2.61
N ASN A 159 -12.67 14.71 -1.66
CA ASN A 159 -12.61 16.16 -1.90
C ASN A 159 -11.63 16.88 -0.94
N GLY A 160 -10.50 16.22 -0.65
CA GLY A 160 -9.42 16.79 0.14
C GLY A 160 -9.67 16.89 1.64
N GLY A 161 -10.81 16.41 2.13
CA GLY A 161 -11.20 16.51 3.54
C GLY A 161 -12.31 17.52 3.81
N SER A 162 -12.92 18.13 2.78
CA SER A 162 -14.03 19.05 2.94
C SER A 162 -15.29 18.36 3.49
N SER A 163 -15.48 17.09 3.18
CA SER A 163 -16.51 16.23 3.77
C SER A 163 -16.03 14.79 3.84
N PHE A 164 -16.60 14.03 4.79
CA PHE A 164 -16.29 12.61 4.98
C PHE A 164 -17.56 11.79 4.96
N ALA A 165 -17.51 10.63 4.32
CA ALA A 165 -18.58 9.64 4.32
C ALA A 165 -18.14 8.38 5.06
N THR A 166 -19.06 7.75 5.78
CA THR A 166 -18.84 6.41 6.35
C THR A 166 -18.78 5.39 5.23
N THR A 167 -17.65 4.73 5.06
CA THR A 167 -17.43 3.73 4.02
C THR A 167 -17.42 2.31 4.56
N SER A 168 -17.12 2.14 5.83
CA SER A 168 -17.22 0.86 6.53
C SER A 168 -17.50 1.09 8.01
N GLN A 169 -18.28 0.18 8.63
CA GLN A 169 -18.56 0.24 10.06
C GLN A 169 -18.79 -1.14 10.67
N SER A 170 -18.61 -1.21 11.98
CA SER A 170 -18.98 -2.34 12.85
C SER A 170 -19.71 -1.80 14.06
N SER A 171 -20.62 -2.60 14.61
CA SER A 171 -21.36 -2.27 15.84
C SER A 171 -21.21 -3.39 16.86
N ASN A 172 -20.85 -3.04 18.06
CA ASN A 172 -20.67 -3.96 19.17
C ASN A 172 -21.39 -3.46 20.42
N SER A 173 -21.89 -4.40 21.21
CA SER A 173 -22.57 -4.08 22.48
C SER A 173 -21.73 -4.57 23.65
N ILE A 174 -21.76 -3.82 24.73
CA ILE A 174 -21.13 -4.16 26.01
C ILE A 174 -22.19 -4.15 27.08
N LYS A 175 -22.19 -5.17 27.91
CA LYS A 175 -23.09 -5.25 29.07
C LYS A 175 -22.44 -4.63 30.29
N SER A 176 -23.27 -4.00 31.10
CA SER A 176 -22.91 -3.52 32.42
C SER A 176 -22.45 -4.66 33.34
N ASP A 177 -21.46 -4.38 34.16
CA ASP A 177 -20.99 -5.23 35.22
C ASP A 177 -20.57 -4.36 36.43
N SER A 178 -20.42 -4.97 37.59
CA SER A 178 -19.88 -4.31 38.78
C SER A 178 -18.42 -3.88 38.63
N THR A 179 -17.74 -4.35 37.61
CA THR A 179 -16.36 -4.02 37.25
C THR A 179 -16.28 -3.33 35.88
N TYR A 180 -15.12 -2.77 35.58
CA TYR A 180 -14.86 -2.25 34.22
C TYR A 180 -14.99 -3.34 33.16
N THR A 181 -15.75 -3.07 32.12
CA THR A 181 -16.00 -4.03 31.04
C THR A 181 -15.39 -3.50 29.75
N TYR A 182 -14.83 -4.41 28.97
CA TYR A 182 -14.15 -4.09 27.70
C TYR A 182 -14.64 -4.96 26.56
N GLN A 183 -14.73 -4.37 25.38
CA GLN A 183 -15.12 -5.04 24.15
C GLN A 183 -14.16 -4.65 23.03
N GLY A 184 -13.72 -5.64 22.24
CA GLY A 184 -12.95 -5.40 21.02
C GLY A 184 -13.82 -4.95 19.86
N PHE A 185 -13.24 -4.19 18.95
CA PHE A 185 -13.85 -3.86 17.65
C PHE A 185 -12.85 -4.03 16.51
N TYR A 186 -13.37 -4.28 15.33
CA TYR A 186 -12.59 -4.39 14.10
C TYR A 186 -13.42 -3.92 12.91
N VAL A 187 -12.83 -3.08 12.07
CA VAL A 187 -13.41 -2.59 10.82
C VAL A 187 -12.35 -2.62 9.74
N THR A 188 -12.71 -3.03 8.55
CA THR A 188 -11.79 -3.03 7.40
C THR A 188 -12.46 -2.43 6.18
N PHE A 189 -11.65 -1.85 5.29
CA PHE A 189 -12.10 -1.27 4.03
C PHE A 189 -11.00 -1.35 2.97
N ILE A 190 -11.39 -1.61 1.73
CA ILE A 190 -10.52 -1.52 0.55
C ILE A 190 -10.82 -0.19 -0.13
N PHE A 191 -9.82 0.68 -0.20
CA PHE A 191 -9.95 2.04 -0.69
C PHE A 191 -9.12 2.27 -1.94
N ASP A 192 -9.75 2.74 -3.02
CA ASP A 192 -9.08 3.17 -4.23
C ASP A 192 -8.63 4.63 -4.09
N VAL A 193 -7.34 4.82 -3.89
CA VAL A 193 -6.70 6.12 -3.75
C VAL A 193 -6.19 6.58 -5.12
N THR A 194 -7.06 7.22 -5.88
CA THR A 194 -6.73 7.77 -7.21
C THR A 194 -6.03 9.13 -7.17
N SER A 195 -6.06 9.81 -6.03
CA SER A 195 -5.43 11.12 -5.79
C SER A 195 -5.02 11.24 -4.33
N THR A 196 -3.78 11.55 -4.04
CA THR A 196 -3.28 11.70 -2.66
C THR A 196 -3.70 13.03 -2.02
N SER A 197 -4.06 14.05 -2.81
CA SER A 197 -4.62 15.31 -2.32
C SER A 197 -6.08 15.17 -1.88
N ASP A 198 -6.86 14.37 -2.62
CA ASP A 198 -8.32 14.32 -2.48
C ASP A 198 -8.80 13.13 -1.66
N ARG A 199 -8.09 12.00 -1.75
CA ARG A 199 -8.45 10.75 -1.09
C ARG A 199 -7.74 10.60 0.25
N LYS A 200 -8.51 10.73 1.34
CA LYS A 200 -8.00 10.62 2.71
C LYS A 200 -8.96 9.79 3.55
N CYS A 201 -8.51 9.38 4.73
CA CYS A 201 -9.37 8.65 5.66
C CYS A 201 -9.22 9.16 7.10
N ARG A 202 -10.21 8.82 7.94
CA ARG A 202 -10.21 9.05 9.38
C ARG A 202 -10.98 7.95 10.09
N PHE A 203 -10.77 7.85 11.39
CA PHE A 203 -11.39 6.85 12.24
C PHE A 203 -12.32 7.50 13.25
N VAL A 204 -13.47 6.87 13.44
CA VAL A 204 -14.55 7.43 14.27
C VAL A 204 -15.11 6.34 15.19
N LEU A 205 -15.36 6.72 16.43
CA LEU A 205 -16.10 5.93 17.41
C LEU A 205 -17.34 6.71 17.86
N ASN A 206 -18.49 6.04 17.88
CA ASN A 206 -19.77 6.64 18.30
C ASN A 206 -20.45 5.72 19.33
N PRO A 207 -20.29 5.98 20.63
CA PRO A 207 -20.96 5.24 21.67
C PRO A 207 -22.40 5.74 21.89
N SER A 208 -23.31 4.84 22.27
CA SER A 208 -24.70 5.16 22.57
C SER A 208 -24.91 5.83 23.94
N GLY A 209 -23.89 5.83 24.79
CA GLY A 209 -24.00 6.37 26.15
C GLY A 209 -22.75 7.09 26.61
N ALA A 210 -22.86 7.73 27.79
CA ALA A 210 -21.76 8.40 28.45
C ALA A 210 -20.80 7.41 29.10
N ASN A 211 -19.69 7.91 29.66
CA ASN A 211 -18.64 7.14 30.35
C ASN A 211 -17.99 6.03 29.52
N CYS A 212 -18.18 6.07 28.21
CA CYS A 212 -17.43 5.23 27.26
C CYS A 212 -16.07 5.82 26.96
N TYR A 213 -15.08 4.96 26.79
CA TYR A 213 -13.73 5.38 26.42
C TYR A 213 -13.05 4.32 25.55
N TYR A 214 -12.09 4.73 24.74
CA TYR A 214 -11.23 3.78 24.06
C TYR A 214 -9.97 3.52 24.87
N LYS A 215 -9.44 2.31 24.71
CA LYS A 215 -8.16 1.91 25.32
C LYS A 215 -7.03 2.14 24.33
N ALA A 216 -5.99 2.77 24.82
CA ALA A 216 -4.75 2.95 24.05
C ALA A 216 -3.56 2.51 24.90
N SER A 217 -2.52 2.06 24.24
CA SER A 217 -1.25 1.67 24.87
C SER A 217 -0.17 1.66 23.79
N ASN A 218 1.02 2.00 24.21
CA ASN A 218 2.18 1.94 23.31
C ASN A 218 2.81 0.54 23.30
N ASN A 219 2.63 -0.27 24.34
CA ASN A 219 3.25 -1.58 24.44
C ASN A 219 2.45 -2.55 25.35
N PRO A 220 1.75 -3.54 24.80
CA PRO A 220 1.39 -3.66 23.39
C PRO A 220 0.34 -2.62 22.97
N PRO A 221 0.29 -2.22 21.69
CA PRO A 221 -0.75 -1.35 21.16
C PRO A 221 -2.13 -1.97 21.31
N GLN A 222 -3.10 -1.19 21.78
CA GLN A 222 -4.47 -1.68 22.03
C GLN A 222 -5.46 -1.18 21.01
N THR A 223 -5.38 0.11 20.63
CA THR A 223 -6.21 0.67 19.57
C THR A 223 -5.30 1.22 18.48
N GLY A 224 -5.55 0.80 17.25
CA GLY A 224 -4.66 1.10 16.15
C GLY A 224 -5.31 0.98 14.78
N ALA A 225 -4.51 1.31 13.78
CA ALA A 225 -4.85 1.16 12.38
C ALA A 225 -3.68 0.56 11.59
N THR A 226 -4.01 -0.24 10.60
CA THR A 226 -3.06 -0.80 9.64
C THR A 226 -3.39 -0.33 8.24
N PHE A 227 -2.38 0.05 7.49
CA PHE A 227 -2.48 0.46 6.10
C PHE A 227 -1.57 -0.42 5.26
N VAL A 228 -2.13 -1.09 4.25
CA VAL A 228 -1.37 -1.93 3.31
C VAL A 228 -1.79 -1.59 1.89
N ARG A 229 -0.85 -1.21 1.05
CA ARG A 229 -1.10 -1.02 -0.38
C ARG A 229 -1.06 -2.38 -1.07
N LEU A 230 -2.16 -2.73 -1.73
CA LEU A 230 -2.34 -4.00 -2.42
C LEU A 230 -1.83 -3.96 -3.87
N GLY A 231 -1.90 -2.79 -4.50
CA GLY A 231 -1.52 -2.63 -5.90
C GLY A 231 -1.67 -1.22 -6.43
N ALA A 232 -1.43 -1.03 -7.72
CA ALA A 232 -1.76 0.21 -8.43
C ALA A 232 -3.29 0.34 -8.62
N THR A 233 -3.77 1.55 -8.90
CA THR A 233 -5.13 1.84 -9.36
C THR A 233 -5.30 1.43 -10.80
#